data_cefd4a95ac13ef3beb44c6105bf72c69
#
_entry.id   cefd4a95ac13ef3beb44c6105bf72c69
#
_cell.length_a   1.000
_cell.length_b   1.000
_cell.length_c   1.000
_cell.angle_alpha   90.00
_cell.angle_beta   90.00
_cell.angle_gamma   90.00
#
_symmetry.space_group_name_H-M   'P 1'
#
loop_
_entity.id
_entity.type
_entity.pdbx_description
1 polymer ?
#
loop_
_entity_poly.entity_id
_entity_poly.type
_entity_poly.pdbx_seq_one_letter_code
_entity_poly.pdbx_strand_id
1 'polypeptide(L)'
;MPSSGTYLHDILIVGAGLAGMRAALAAPGNLDVALISKVHPVRSHSVAAQGGINAALGDNDSWEAHAFDTAKGGLYLGDQDAIEAMCREAPGDILELERLGVIFSRDARGRIAQRPFGGAGFPRTCYAADRTGHALLHALYEQILKRRTTVYEEWYVTALVVEAGVCRGVIAWDMVRGGLRLIQAKAVILATGGSGRVFLTSTNAVINTGDGMALAYRAGAPLMDMEFVQFHPTTLKDTGILITEGARGEGGYLLNTLGERFLKRYAPEQMELATRSTVSLAIGQEILEGRGVDGCVLLDLRHLGRDKILERLPQIRQLAMEFAGLDPVETPIPIRPGAHYQMGGVRTNPWGETSIPGLFAAGECACVSVHGANRLGGNSLLETIVFGRRAGVKAGEYAGTAGHGTLAPQHFAEEQARIERLLSQRGGERAWQVRQELGDTLSTNRSEEHTSELQSQSTISHAVFCLKKK
;
A
#
# COMPACT_ATOMS: atom_id res chain seq x y z
N MET A 1 33.04 -7.06 -20.67
CA MET A 1 32.36 -6.72 -19.42
C MET A 1 32.14 -5.22 -19.42
N PRO A 2 30.91 -4.70 -19.32
CA PRO A 2 30.74 -3.25 -19.19
C PRO A 2 31.33 -2.83 -17.84
N SER A 3 32.07 -1.72 -17.85
CA SER A 3 32.72 -1.12 -16.69
C SER A 3 31.75 -1.01 -15.50
N SER A 4 32.20 -1.43 -14.33
CA SER A 4 31.50 -1.26 -13.04
C SER A 4 31.45 0.23 -12.67
N GLY A 5 30.59 0.99 -13.36
CA GLY A 5 30.30 2.37 -12.96
C GLY A 5 29.57 2.35 -11.62
N THR A 6 30.17 2.91 -10.59
CA THR A 6 29.45 3.22 -9.35
C THR A 6 28.58 4.45 -9.62
N TYR A 7 27.26 4.31 -9.42
CA TYR A 7 26.32 5.42 -9.44
C TYR A 7 26.37 6.10 -8.07
N LEU A 8 26.33 7.41 -8.04
CA LEU A 8 26.46 8.20 -6.83
C LEU A 8 25.33 9.22 -6.74
N HIS A 9 24.61 9.25 -5.61
CA HIS A 9 23.53 10.20 -5.34
C HIS A 9 23.56 10.68 -3.89
N ASP A 10 22.99 11.83 -3.60
CA ASP A 10 22.80 12.28 -2.22
C ASP A 10 21.69 11.46 -1.55
N ILE A 11 20.56 11.30 -2.24
CA ILE A 11 19.41 10.53 -1.77
C ILE A 11 18.98 9.53 -2.85
N LEU A 12 18.86 8.27 -2.48
CA LEU A 12 18.28 7.23 -3.31
C LEU A 12 16.95 6.76 -2.72
N ILE A 13 15.89 6.81 -3.53
CA ILE A 13 14.55 6.38 -3.11
C ILE A 13 14.20 5.10 -3.84
N VAL A 14 13.94 4.02 -3.08
CA VAL A 14 13.60 2.70 -3.59
C VAL A 14 12.09 2.56 -3.64
N GLY A 15 11.52 2.67 -4.82
CA GLY A 15 10.08 2.67 -5.09
C GLY A 15 9.59 4.02 -5.61
N ALA A 16 8.95 4.01 -6.78
CA ALA A 16 8.40 5.19 -7.44
C ALA A 16 6.87 5.25 -7.37
N GLY A 17 6.29 4.79 -6.25
CA GLY A 17 4.89 5.03 -5.90
C GLY A 17 4.69 6.43 -5.30
N LEU A 18 3.48 6.70 -4.79
CA LEU A 18 3.16 8.02 -4.21
C LEU A 18 4.12 8.44 -3.09
N ALA A 19 4.44 7.52 -2.16
CA ALA A 19 5.35 7.84 -1.06
C ALA A 19 6.76 8.22 -1.58
N GLY A 20 7.29 7.46 -2.54
CA GLY A 20 8.62 7.73 -3.10
C GLY A 20 8.66 9.03 -3.89
N MET A 21 7.68 9.29 -4.76
CA MET A 21 7.59 10.56 -5.50
C MET A 21 7.41 11.76 -4.56
N ARG A 22 6.56 11.61 -3.54
CA ARG A 22 6.35 12.66 -2.54
C ARG A 22 7.62 12.96 -1.76
N ALA A 23 8.38 11.92 -1.38
CA ALA A 23 9.69 12.08 -0.74
C ALA A 23 10.69 12.79 -1.65
N ALA A 24 10.77 12.40 -2.93
CA ALA A 24 11.65 13.04 -3.91
C ALA A 24 11.33 14.53 -4.08
N LEU A 25 10.04 14.89 -4.15
CA LEU A 25 9.62 16.27 -4.32
C LEU A 25 9.83 17.12 -3.06
N ALA A 26 9.81 16.50 -1.88
CA ALA A 26 10.03 17.18 -0.60
C ALA A 26 11.52 17.33 -0.23
N ALA A 27 12.40 16.57 -0.84
CA ALA A 27 13.84 16.69 -0.64
C ALA A 27 14.35 18.05 -1.14
N PRO A 28 15.36 18.66 -0.46
CA PRO A 28 15.95 19.94 -0.87
C PRO A 28 16.42 19.94 -2.32
N GLY A 29 16.16 21.03 -3.05
CA GLY A 29 16.41 21.14 -4.48
C GLY A 29 17.89 21.18 -4.90
N ASN A 30 18.78 21.41 -3.95
CA ASN A 30 20.24 21.43 -4.15
C ASN A 30 20.91 20.05 -4.00
N LEU A 31 20.14 19.01 -3.62
CA LEU A 31 20.63 17.64 -3.48
C LEU A 31 20.35 16.83 -4.74
N ASP A 32 21.26 15.92 -5.06
CA ASP A 32 21.09 14.95 -6.13
C ASP A 32 20.21 13.78 -5.65
N VAL A 33 18.97 13.74 -6.15
CA VAL A 33 17.96 12.76 -5.77
C VAL A 33 17.69 11.82 -6.94
N ALA A 34 17.72 10.51 -6.68
CA ALA A 34 17.31 9.51 -7.65
C ALA A 34 16.20 8.60 -7.13
N LEU A 35 15.32 8.19 -8.04
CA LEU A 35 14.32 7.15 -7.83
C LEU A 35 14.75 5.86 -8.52
N ILE A 36 14.54 4.72 -7.87
CA ILE A 36 14.73 3.39 -8.47
C ILE A 36 13.45 2.58 -8.34
N SER A 37 13.00 1.98 -9.42
CA SER A 37 11.74 1.24 -9.46
C SER A 37 11.85 -0.01 -10.32
N LYS A 38 11.25 -1.11 -9.85
CA LYS A 38 11.19 -2.37 -10.61
C LYS A 38 10.18 -2.37 -11.77
N VAL A 39 9.37 -1.31 -11.87
CA VAL A 39 8.46 -1.07 -13.00
C VAL A 39 8.51 0.39 -13.39
N HIS A 40 7.95 0.75 -14.55
CA HIS A 40 7.74 2.16 -14.89
C HIS A 40 6.93 2.85 -13.78
N PRO A 41 7.29 4.06 -13.32
CA PRO A 41 6.69 4.71 -12.15
C PRO A 41 5.17 4.76 -12.11
N VAL A 42 4.51 5.12 -13.23
CA VAL A 42 3.05 5.22 -13.29
C VAL A 42 2.33 3.87 -13.30
N ARG A 43 3.07 2.75 -13.29
CA ARG A 43 2.55 1.39 -13.11
C ARG A 43 2.65 0.90 -11.66
N SER A 44 3.05 1.76 -10.72
CA SER A 44 3.04 1.41 -9.30
C SER A 44 1.62 1.15 -8.80
N HIS A 45 1.51 0.36 -7.72
CA HIS A 45 0.19 -0.02 -7.18
C HIS A 45 -0.69 1.18 -6.80
N SER A 46 -0.11 2.32 -6.48
CA SER A 46 -0.84 3.55 -6.17
C SER A 46 -1.84 3.96 -7.25
N VAL A 47 -1.58 3.62 -8.54
CA VAL A 47 -2.49 3.92 -9.65
C VAL A 47 -3.86 3.26 -9.51
N ALA A 48 -3.92 2.11 -8.84
CA ALA A 48 -5.14 1.32 -8.67
C ALA A 48 -6.08 1.83 -7.56
N ALA A 49 -5.66 2.83 -6.78
CA ALA A 49 -6.47 3.35 -5.69
C ALA A 49 -7.66 4.16 -6.22
N GLN A 50 -8.87 3.66 -5.93
CA GLN A 50 -10.13 4.20 -6.45
C GLN A 50 -10.80 5.18 -5.47
N GLY A 51 -10.66 4.90 -4.17
CA GLY A 51 -11.51 5.47 -3.12
C GLY A 51 -11.36 6.98 -2.91
N GLY A 52 -10.16 7.45 -2.67
CA GLY A 52 -9.87 8.83 -2.32
C GLY A 52 -8.88 8.96 -1.18
N ILE A 53 -8.62 10.19 -0.77
CA ILE A 53 -7.67 10.58 0.26
C ILE A 53 -8.36 11.47 1.30
N ASN A 54 -8.17 11.15 2.60
CA ASN A 54 -8.85 11.86 3.67
C ASN A 54 -8.17 13.20 4.01
N ALA A 55 -8.98 14.23 4.23
CA ALA A 55 -8.58 15.48 4.86
C ALA A 55 -9.81 16.22 5.42
N ALA A 56 -9.71 16.80 6.61
CA ALA A 56 -10.77 17.58 7.20
C ALA A 56 -10.82 18.99 6.55
N LEU A 57 -11.53 19.13 5.42
CA LEU A 57 -11.72 20.38 4.69
C LEU A 57 -13.13 20.97 4.85
N GLY A 58 -14.07 20.21 5.40
CA GLY A 58 -15.46 20.64 5.61
C GLY A 58 -15.60 21.63 6.76
N ASP A 59 -16.56 22.54 6.63
CA ASP A 59 -16.79 23.62 7.63
C ASP A 59 -17.10 23.09 9.06
N ASN A 60 -17.64 21.86 9.17
CA ASN A 60 -18.01 21.23 10.45
C ASN A 60 -17.08 20.06 10.83
N ASP A 61 -15.99 19.82 10.10
CA ASP A 61 -15.01 18.78 10.37
C ASP A 61 -13.71 19.39 10.91
N SER A 62 -12.92 18.62 11.64
CA SER A 62 -11.63 19.04 12.16
C SER A 62 -10.60 17.91 12.08
N TRP A 63 -9.32 18.27 12.15
CA TRP A 63 -8.26 17.27 12.17
C TRP A 63 -8.32 16.41 13.45
N GLU A 64 -8.82 16.95 14.58
CA GLU A 64 -9.04 16.21 15.82
C GLU A 64 -10.12 15.14 15.65
N ALA A 65 -11.24 15.49 14.98
CA ALA A 65 -12.28 14.52 14.65
C ALA A 65 -11.75 13.44 13.71
N HIS A 66 -10.89 13.82 12.76
CA HIS A 66 -10.21 12.86 11.86
C HIS A 66 -9.25 11.95 12.65
N ALA A 67 -8.47 12.49 13.58
CA ALA A 67 -7.59 11.73 14.45
C ALA A 67 -8.37 10.75 15.34
N PHE A 68 -9.48 11.21 15.94
CA PHE A 68 -10.36 10.35 16.73
C PHE A 68 -10.92 9.17 15.91
N ASP A 69 -11.46 9.44 14.72
CA ASP A 69 -11.98 8.38 13.83
C ASP A 69 -10.88 7.40 13.42
N THR A 70 -9.66 7.89 13.19
CA THR A 70 -8.50 7.07 12.84
C THR A 70 -8.10 6.15 14.00
N ALA A 71 -7.97 6.70 15.21
CA ALA A 71 -7.64 5.95 16.42
C ALA A 71 -8.71 4.89 16.74
N LYS A 72 -10.00 5.29 16.70
CA LYS A 72 -11.13 4.39 16.91
C LYS A 72 -11.19 3.30 15.85
N GLY A 73 -11.02 3.66 14.56
CA GLY A 73 -10.99 2.72 13.44
C GLY A 73 -9.86 1.70 13.56
N GLY A 74 -8.71 2.11 14.09
CA GLY A 74 -7.53 1.29 14.39
C GLY A 74 -7.62 0.52 15.71
N LEU A 75 -8.79 0.46 16.35
CA LEU A 75 -9.05 -0.21 17.63
C LEU A 75 -8.18 0.33 18.78
N TYR A 76 -7.81 1.60 18.72
CA TYR A 76 -6.95 2.30 19.68
C TYR A 76 -5.54 1.68 19.88
N LEU A 77 -5.07 0.93 18.90
CA LEU A 77 -3.74 0.29 18.89
C LEU A 77 -2.69 1.10 18.11
N GLY A 78 -3.10 2.17 17.43
CA GLY A 78 -2.18 3.06 16.69
C GLY A 78 -1.44 4.03 17.62
N ASP A 79 -0.27 4.49 17.14
CA ASP A 79 0.50 5.56 17.77
C ASP A 79 -0.24 6.91 17.61
N GLN A 80 -0.65 7.50 18.72
CA GLN A 80 -1.50 8.71 18.69
C GLN A 80 -0.75 9.93 18.17
N ASP A 81 0.54 10.08 18.47
CA ASP A 81 1.36 11.20 17.97
C ASP A 81 1.50 11.15 16.47
N ALA A 82 1.66 9.93 15.90
CA ALA A 82 1.70 9.71 14.45
C ALA A 82 0.32 9.98 13.81
N ILE A 83 -0.77 9.56 14.45
CA ILE A 83 -2.14 9.82 13.99
C ILE A 83 -2.41 11.31 13.97
N GLU A 84 -2.09 12.04 15.04
CA GLU A 84 -2.27 13.50 15.11
C GLU A 84 -1.45 14.20 14.03
N ALA A 85 -0.19 13.85 13.87
CA ALA A 85 0.69 14.41 12.84
C ALA A 85 0.09 14.23 11.44
N MET A 86 -0.36 13.02 11.12
CA MET A 86 -0.98 12.72 9.81
C MET A 86 -2.25 13.54 9.58
N CYS A 87 -3.17 13.56 10.55
CA CYS A 87 -4.46 14.19 10.39
C CYS A 87 -4.37 15.72 10.37
N ARG A 88 -3.46 16.30 11.17
CA ARG A 88 -3.21 17.75 11.24
C ARG A 88 -2.60 18.28 9.93
N GLU A 89 -1.72 17.54 9.31
CA GLU A 89 -1.05 17.95 8.08
C GLU A 89 -1.88 17.69 6.82
N ALA A 90 -2.85 16.76 6.87
CA ALA A 90 -3.69 16.36 5.74
C ALA A 90 -4.30 17.53 4.95
N PRO A 91 -4.96 18.54 5.55
CA PRO A 91 -5.54 19.64 4.79
C PRO A 91 -4.51 20.41 3.96
N GLY A 92 -3.35 20.69 4.53
CA GLY A 92 -2.26 21.38 3.85
C GLY A 92 -1.70 20.57 2.67
N ASP A 93 -1.50 19.26 2.87
CA ASP A 93 -1.01 18.36 1.83
C ASP A 93 -2.01 18.21 0.66
N ILE A 94 -3.32 18.18 0.92
CA ILE A 94 -4.33 18.14 -0.16
C ILE A 94 -4.29 19.41 -1.01
N LEU A 95 -4.19 20.58 -0.38
CA LEU A 95 -4.09 21.85 -1.12
C LEU A 95 -2.77 21.96 -1.89
N GLU A 96 -1.69 21.38 -1.37
CA GLU A 96 -0.42 21.31 -2.09
C GLU A 96 -0.51 20.37 -3.29
N LEU A 97 -1.13 19.20 -3.16
CA LEU A 97 -1.36 18.28 -4.27
C LEU A 97 -2.18 18.94 -5.41
N GLU A 98 -3.17 19.73 -5.06
CA GLU A 98 -3.92 20.52 -6.04
C GLU A 98 -3.01 21.51 -6.78
N ARG A 99 -2.14 22.24 -6.07
CA ARG A 99 -1.15 23.16 -6.67
C ARG A 99 -0.13 22.42 -7.54
N LEU A 100 0.18 21.15 -7.21
CA LEU A 100 1.04 20.29 -8.02
C LEU A 100 0.34 19.73 -9.27
N GLY A 101 -0.95 19.99 -9.44
CA GLY A 101 -1.70 19.64 -10.65
C GLY A 101 -2.71 18.51 -10.51
N VAL A 102 -2.99 18.05 -9.28
CA VAL A 102 -4.03 17.05 -9.07
C VAL A 102 -5.41 17.66 -9.28
N ILE A 103 -6.19 17.08 -10.19
CA ILE A 103 -7.55 17.52 -10.50
C ILE A 103 -8.53 16.72 -9.64
N PHE A 104 -8.91 17.28 -8.49
CA PHE A 104 -9.98 16.74 -7.66
C PHE A 104 -11.36 17.07 -8.21
N SER A 105 -12.33 16.18 -7.96
CA SER A 105 -13.76 16.47 -8.18
C SER A 105 -14.20 17.69 -7.36
N ARG A 106 -15.18 18.44 -7.86
CA ARG A 106 -15.68 19.67 -7.23
C ARG A 106 -17.12 19.54 -6.76
N ASP A 107 -17.43 20.21 -5.65
CA ASP A 107 -18.81 20.40 -5.19
C ASP A 107 -19.49 21.56 -5.99
N ALA A 108 -20.77 21.78 -5.73
CA ALA A 108 -21.53 22.85 -6.37
C ALA A 108 -21.02 24.27 -6.08
N ARG A 109 -20.18 24.43 -5.06
CA ARG A 109 -19.53 25.71 -4.68
C ARG A 109 -18.12 25.84 -5.28
N GLY A 110 -17.68 24.87 -6.09
CA GLY A 110 -16.34 24.84 -6.68
C GLY A 110 -15.22 24.41 -5.72
N ARG A 111 -15.53 23.96 -4.50
CA ARG A 111 -14.56 23.44 -3.54
C ARG A 111 -14.21 21.96 -3.87
N ILE A 112 -13.12 21.46 -3.35
CA ILE A 112 -12.77 20.04 -3.44
C ILE A 112 -13.92 19.21 -2.85
N ALA A 113 -14.51 18.34 -3.67
CA ALA A 113 -15.61 17.49 -3.25
C ALA A 113 -15.14 16.42 -2.28
N GLN A 114 -15.95 16.15 -1.27
CA GLN A 114 -15.70 15.14 -0.26
C GLN A 114 -16.85 14.14 -0.19
N ARG A 115 -16.55 12.87 0.05
CA ARG A 115 -17.55 11.80 0.18
C ARG A 115 -17.39 11.04 1.49
N PRO A 116 -18.48 10.43 2.01
CA PRO A 116 -18.40 9.61 3.20
C PRO A 116 -17.73 8.27 2.91
N PHE A 117 -16.97 7.77 3.90
CA PHE A 117 -16.45 6.40 3.96
C PHE A 117 -16.82 5.75 5.28
N GLY A 118 -16.89 4.42 5.28
CA GLY A 118 -17.21 3.63 6.47
C GLY A 118 -16.23 3.90 7.63
N GLY A 119 -16.80 4.07 8.83
CA GLY A 119 -16.02 4.35 10.04
C GLY A 119 -15.65 5.83 10.24
N ALA A 120 -15.88 6.71 9.27
CA ALA A 120 -15.65 8.14 9.39
C ALA A 120 -16.91 8.88 9.89
N GLY A 121 -16.76 9.78 10.86
CA GLY A 121 -17.85 10.58 11.39
C GLY A 121 -18.30 11.71 10.45
N PHE A 122 -17.44 12.08 9.48
CA PHE A 122 -17.68 13.16 8.51
C PHE A 122 -17.32 12.73 7.09
N PRO A 123 -17.95 13.28 6.04
CA PRO A 123 -17.54 13.08 4.66
C PRO A 123 -16.26 13.88 4.39
N ARG A 124 -15.09 13.25 4.62
CA ARG A 124 -13.77 13.90 4.45
C ARG A 124 -12.90 13.34 3.35
N THR A 125 -13.40 12.36 2.60
CA THR A 125 -12.59 11.72 1.55
C THR A 125 -12.62 12.53 0.27
N CYS A 126 -11.55 13.27 0.00
CA CYS A 126 -11.31 13.99 -1.26
C CYS A 126 -11.06 12.98 -2.39
N TYR A 127 -11.59 13.21 -3.59
CA TYR A 127 -11.53 12.21 -4.65
C TYR A 127 -11.46 12.84 -6.06
N ALA A 128 -10.97 12.06 -7.01
CA ALA A 128 -11.04 12.34 -8.44
C ALA A 128 -11.83 11.19 -9.11
N ALA A 129 -13.15 11.36 -9.23
CA ALA A 129 -14.09 10.32 -9.65
C ALA A 129 -13.84 8.98 -8.88
N ASP A 130 -13.66 7.86 -9.58
CA ASP A 130 -13.29 6.55 -9.03
C ASP A 130 -11.83 6.15 -9.33
N ARG A 131 -10.94 7.13 -9.63
CA ARG A 131 -9.54 6.94 -10.02
C ARG A 131 -8.58 7.92 -9.33
N THR A 132 -8.78 8.16 -8.05
CA THR A 132 -8.00 9.15 -7.29
C THR A 132 -6.50 8.84 -7.30
N GLY A 133 -6.10 7.58 -7.12
CA GLY A 133 -4.69 7.18 -7.14
C GLY A 133 -4.02 7.46 -8.50
N HIS A 134 -4.73 7.23 -9.60
CA HIS A 134 -4.26 7.57 -10.94
C HIS A 134 -4.00 9.08 -11.06
N ALA A 135 -4.96 9.92 -10.64
CA ALA A 135 -4.81 11.37 -10.73
C ALA A 135 -3.62 11.88 -9.89
N LEU A 136 -3.47 11.37 -8.65
CA LEU A 136 -2.35 11.71 -7.77
C LEU A 136 -1.00 11.29 -8.38
N LEU A 137 -0.90 10.03 -8.81
CA LEU A 137 0.36 9.46 -9.29
C LEU A 137 0.87 10.15 -10.55
N HIS A 138 -0.01 10.41 -11.52
CA HIS A 138 0.36 11.10 -12.76
C HIS A 138 0.78 12.56 -12.49
N ALA A 139 0.06 13.28 -11.65
CA ALA A 139 0.43 14.66 -11.30
C ALA A 139 1.81 14.71 -10.62
N LEU A 140 2.07 13.83 -9.65
CA LEU A 140 3.39 13.80 -9.01
C LEU A 140 4.50 13.36 -9.98
N TYR A 141 4.24 12.40 -10.87
CA TYR A 141 5.22 11.98 -11.87
C TYR A 141 5.58 13.12 -12.84
N GLU A 142 4.60 13.91 -13.26
CA GLU A 142 4.87 15.13 -14.05
C GLU A 142 5.81 16.09 -13.31
N GLN A 143 5.66 16.26 -11.99
CA GLN A 143 6.57 17.10 -11.20
C GLN A 143 7.97 16.48 -11.11
N ILE A 144 8.09 15.15 -10.99
CA ILE A 144 9.37 14.44 -11.05
C ILE A 144 10.09 14.72 -12.38
N LEU A 145 9.36 14.65 -13.51
CA LEU A 145 9.90 14.95 -14.83
C LEU A 145 10.30 16.43 -14.98
N LYS A 146 9.48 17.37 -14.50
CA LYS A 146 9.79 18.81 -14.51
C LYS A 146 11.06 19.11 -13.69
N ARG A 147 11.23 18.43 -12.56
CA ARG A 147 12.43 18.56 -11.71
C ARG A 147 13.66 17.87 -12.30
N ARG A 148 13.49 17.10 -13.39
CA ARG A 148 14.55 16.29 -14.02
C ARG A 148 15.24 15.32 -13.05
N THR A 149 14.47 14.78 -12.10
CA THR A 149 14.96 13.78 -11.15
C THR A 149 15.36 12.52 -11.91
N THR A 150 16.54 11.96 -11.60
CA THR A 150 17.00 10.71 -12.19
C THR A 150 16.07 9.55 -11.79
N VAL A 151 15.60 8.77 -12.76
CA VAL A 151 14.74 7.60 -12.53
C VAL A 151 15.37 6.37 -13.18
N TYR A 152 15.70 5.37 -12.36
CA TYR A 152 16.13 4.05 -12.80
C TYR A 152 14.90 3.15 -12.90
N GLU A 153 14.37 3.01 -14.10
CA GLU A 153 13.19 2.20 -14.40
C GLU A 153 13.59 0.76 -14.69
N GLU A 154 12.77 -0.20 -14.24
CA GLU A 154 12.98 -1.63 -14.40
C GLU A 154 14.32 -2.10 -13.78
N TRP A 155 14.61 -1.57 -12.59
CA TRP A 155 15.73 -1.99 -11.75
C TRP A 155 15.20 -2.60 -10.46
N TYR A 156 15.68 -3.79 -10.12
CA TYR A 156 15.28 -4.52 -8.92
C TYR A 156 16.37 -4.46 -7.86
N VAL A 157 16.07 -3.82 -6.72
CA VAL A 157 17.01 -3.75 -5.59
C VAL A 157 17.09 -5.11 -4.91
N THR A 158 18.27 -5.68 -4.85
CA THR A 158 18.54 -7.02 -4.30
C THR A 158 19.13 -6.98 -2.90
N ALA A 159 19.86 -5.91 -2.54
CA ALA A 159 20.43 -5.72 -1.21
C ALA A 159 20.56 -4.25 -0.83
N LEU A 160 20.46 -3.95 0.48
CA LEU A 160 20.95 -2.72 1.08
C LEU A 160 22.45 -2.88 1.40
N VAL A 161 23.20 -1.83 1.23
CA VAL A 161 24.63 -1.78 1.60
C VAL A 161 24.75 -1.05 2.94
N VAL A 162 25.05 -1.82 4.00
CA VAL A 162 25.23 -1.28 5.35
C VAL A 162 26.73 -1.45 5.72
N GLU A 163 27.42 -0.35 5.85
CA GLU A 163 28.84 -0.30 6.21
C GLU A 163 28.99 0.34 7.59
N ALA A 164 29.67 -0.35 8.51
CA ALA A 164 29.85 0.10 9.89
C ALA A 164 28.55 0.58 10.58
N GLY A 165 27.44 -0.15 10.33
CA GLY A 165 26.12 0.16 10.90
C GLY A 165 25.36 1.31 10.24
N VAL A 166 25.87 1.89 9.15
CA VAL A 166 25.24 2.99 8.40
C VAL A 166 24.84 2.53 7.00
N CYS A 167 23.61 2.79 6.58
CA CYS A 167 23.18 2.53 5.20
C CYS A 167 23.87 3.51 4.24
N ARG A 168 24.55 2.98 3.21
CA ARG A 168 25.38 3.74 2.27
C ARG A 168 24.97 3.55 0.80
N GLY A 169 23.90 2.84 0.54
CA GLY A 169 23.41 2.60 -0.82
C GLY A 169 22.73 1.27 -0.98
N VAL A 170 22.62 0.84 -2.23
CA VAL A 170 21.96 -0.41 -2.60
C VAL A 170 22.73 -1.14 -3.69
N ILE A 171 22.48 -2.44 -3.80
CA ILE A 171 22.84 -3.23 -4.98
C ILE A 171 21.54 -3.55 -5.71
N ALA A 172 21.50 -3.31 -7.00
CA ALA A 172 20.32 -3.50 -7.82
C ALA A 172 20.63 -4.25 -9.11
N TRP A 173 19.69 -5.02 -9.58
CA TRP A 173 19.73 -5.72 -10.86
C TRP A 173 19.08 -4.85 -11.94
N ASP A 174 19.82 -4.50 -12.99
CA ASP A 174 19.28 -3.88 -14.19
C ASP A 174 18.52 -4.98 -14.97
N MET A 175 17.19 -4.93 -14.95
CA MET A 175 16.35 -5.97 -15.55
C MET A 175 16.31 -5.89 -17.06
N VAL A 176 16.66 -4.74 -17.64
CA VAL A 176 16.68 -4.54 -19.10
C VAL A 176 18.01 -4.98 -19.71
N ARG A 177 19.12 -4.50 -19.13
CA ARG A 177 20.46 -4.77 -19.67
C ARG A 177 21.15 -5.96 -19.00
N GLY A 178 20.60 -6.42 -17.89
CA GLY A 178 21.17 -7.48 -17.07
C GLY A 178 22.34 -7.01 -16.20
N GLY A 179 22.61 -7.79 -15.14
CA GLY A 179 23.74 -7.62 -14.24
C GLY A 179 23.47 -6.69 -13.06
N LEU A 180 24.27 -6.89 -12.03
CA LEU A 180 24.21 -6.08 -10.80
C LEU A 180 24.90 -4.74 -10.99
N ARG A 181 24.40 -3.74 -10.28
CA ARG A 181 24.94 -2.37 -10.19
C ARG A 181 24.96 -1.95 -8.73
N LEU A 182 26.04 -1.27 -8.34
CA LEU A 182 26.17 -0.62 -7.04
C LEU A 182 25.74 0.84 -7.18
N ILE A 183 24.79 1.29 -6.36
CA ILE A 183 24.36 2.67 -6.27
C ILE A 183 24.65 3.13 -4.85
N GLN A 184 25.60 4.03 -4.71
CA GLN A 184 25.97 4.62 -3.44
C GLN A 184 25.11 5.86 -3.18
N ALA A 185 24.65 6.03 -1.94
CA ALA A 185 23.88 7.21 -1.53
C ALA A 185 24.19 7.57 -0.07
N LYS A 186 24.07 8.85 0.28
CA LYS A 186 24.20 9.32 1.67
C LYS A 186 22.98 8.89 2.49
N ALA A 187 21.79 8.91 1.87
CA ALA A 187 20.54 8.45 2.47
C ALA A 187 19.76 7.55 1.50
N VAL A 188 19.12 6.51 2.02
CA VAL A 188 18.25 5.60 1.27
C VAL A 188 16.86 5.65 1.88
N ILE A 189 15.81 5.86 1.06
CA ILE A 189 14.42 5.82 1.50
C ILE A 189 13.74 4.60 0.87
N LEU A 190 13.23 3.68 1.68
CA LEU A 190 12.38 2.59 1.21
C LEU A 190 10.94 3.07 1.05
N ALA A 191 10.39 2.97 -0.15
CA ALA A 191 9.02 3.34 -0.51
C ALA A 191 8.39 2.28 -1.43
N THR A 192 8.64 0.99 -1.12
CA THR A 192 8.43 -0.15 -2.01
C THR A 192 6.99 -0.69 -2.01
N GLY A 193 6.10 -0.13 -1.19
CA GLY A 193 4.74 -0.62 -1.02
C GLY A 193 4.68 -1.89 -0.15
N GLY A 194 3.49 -2.47 -0.06
CA GLY A 194 3.20 -3.58 0.84
C GLY A 194 3.59 -4.96 0.33
N SER A 195 3.09 -5.98 1.02
CA SER A 195 3.38 -7.40 0.78
C SER A 195 2.13 -8.23 0.41
N GLY A 196 1.01 -7.59 0.05
CA GLY A 196 -0.28 -8.28 -0.11
C GLY A 196 -0.27 -9.44 -1.11
N ARG A 197 0.75 -9.54 -2.00
CA ARG A 197 0.89 -10.66 -2.94
C ARG A 197 1.51 -11.92 -2.33
N VAL A 198 1.80 -11.94 -1.05
CA VAL A 198 2.08 -13.19 -0.33
C VAL A 198 0.79 -13.99 -0.02
N PHE A 199 -0.38 -13.34 -0.07
CA PHE A 199 -1.69 -13.98 0.05
C PHE A 199 -2.23 -14.42 -1.32
N LEU A 200 -3.03 -15.48 -1.35
CA LEU A 200 -3.62 -16.01 -2.60
C LEU A 200 -4.59 -15.03 -3.23
N THR A 201 -5.53 -14.50 -2.44
CA THR A 201 -6.47 -13.48 -2.91
C THR A 201 -6.01 -12.11 -2.42
N SER A 202 -5.72 -11.21 -3.36
CA SER A 202 -5.22 -9.89 -3.03
C SER A 202 -5.62 -8.86 -4.07
N THR A 203 -5.96 -7.65 -3.61
CA THR A 203 -6.21 -6.48 -4.46
C THR A 203 -4.92 -5.84 -4.95
N ASN A 204 -3.78 -6.25 -4.40
CA ASN A 204 -2.50 -5.63 -4.70
C ASN A 204 -1.98 -6.00 -6.09
N ALA A 205 -1.25 -5.08 -6.71
CA ALA A 205 -0.51 -5.35 -7.94
C ALA A 205 0.49 -6.50 -7.71
N VAL A 206 0.78 -7.27 -8.76
CA VAL A 206 1.71 -8.43 -8.69
C VAL A 206 3.11 -8.07 -8.21
N ILE A 207 3.45 -6.78 -8.24
CA ILE A 207 4.73 -6.24 -7.78
C ILE A 207 4.81 -6.05 -6.26
N ASN A 208 3.70 -6.13 -5.51
CA ASN A 208 3.68 -5.90 -4.06
C ASN A 208 4.04 -7.18 -3.30
N THR A 209 5.31 -7.51 -3.30
CA THR A 209 5.89 -8.76 -2.79
C THR A 209 6.68 -8.60 -1.49
N GLY A 210 6.62 -7.42 -0.84
CA GLY A 210 7.27 -7.17 0.46
C GLY A 210 8.78 -6.95 0.39
N ASP A 211 9.31 -6.60 -0.79
CA ASP A 211 10.76 -6.54 -1.03
C ASP A 211 11.48 -5.59 -0.07
N GLY A 212 10.93 -4.37 0.15
CA GLY A 212 11.55 -3.39 1.04
C GLY A 212 11.60 -3.83 2.49
N MET A 213 10.55 -4.50 2.97
CA MET A 213 10.52 -5.07 4.32
C MET A 213 11.58 -6.19 4.45
N ALA A 214 11.69 -7.05 3.43
CA ALA A 214 12.70 -8.11 3.40
C ALA A 214 14.12 -7.55 3.35
N LEU A 215 14.36 -6.48 2.57
CA LEU A 215 15.64 -5.77 2.51
C LEU A 215 16.02 -5.18 3.87
N ALA A 216 15.09 -4.45 4.50
CA ALA A 216 15.29 -3.83 5.81
C ALA A 216 15.54 -4.88 6.90
N TYR A 217 14.75 -5.95 6.92
CA TYR A 217 14.92 -7.05 7.89
C TYR A 217 16.27 -7.73 7.76
N ARG A 218 16.73 -8.02 6.53
CA ARG A 218 18.06 -8.60 6.28
C ARG A 218 19.20 -7.66 6.68
N ALA A 219 18.96 -6.35 6.60
CA ALA A 219 19.91 -5.33 7.03
C ALA A 219 19.91 -5.12 8.56
N GLY A 220 19.00 -5.77 9.31
CA GLY A 220 18.89 -5.67 10.76
C GLY A 220 17.92 -4.61 11.28
N ALA A 221 17.14 -3.97 10.40
CA ALA A 221 16.07 -3.09 10.84
C ALA A 221 14.86 -3.89 11.36
N PRO A 222 14.26 -3.52 12.51
CA PRO A 222 13.10 -4.20 13.04
C PRO A 222 11.85 -3.95 12.18
N LEU A 223 10.99 -4.96 12.10
CA LEU A 223 9.63 -4.85 11.59
C LEU A 223 8.65 -4.73 12.76
N MET A 224 7.52 -4.05 12.54
CA MET A 224 6.50 -3.79 13.56
C MET A 224 5.10 -4.00 12.98
N ASP A 225 4.14 -4.42 13.80
CA ASP A 225 2.71 -4.59 13.48
C ASP A 225 2.45 -5.53 12.28
N MET A 226 3.33 -6.50 12.03
CA MET A 226 3.28 -7.38 10.84
C MET A 226 2.06 -8.30 10.82
N GLU A 227 1.43 -8.55 11.96
CA GLU A 227 0.19 -9.30 12.12
C GLU A 227 -1.02 -8.54 11.59
N PHE A 228 -0.96 -7.21 11.48
CA PHE A 228 -2.08 -6.38 11.04
C PHE A 228 -2.14 -6.27 9.53
N VAL A 229 -2.97 -7.09 8.93
CA VAL A 229 -3.26 -7.08 7.49
C VAL A 229 -4.75 -6.83 7.29
N GLN A 230 -5.10 -5.74 6.62
CA GLN A 230 -6.49 -5.43 6.32
C GLN A 230 -6.95 -6.20 5.08
N PHE A 231 -8.11 -6.82 5.20
CA PHE A 231 -8.81 -7.44 4.08
C PHE A 231 -9.92 -6.53 3.58
N HIS A 232 -9.99 -6.38 2.25
CA HIS A 232 -11.12 -5.69 1.64
C HIS A 232 -12.25 -6.67 1.41
N PRO A 233 -13.49 -6.38 1.85
CA PRO A 233 -14.59 -7.33 1.78
C PRO A 233 -15.03 -7.65 0.36
N THR A 234 -14.89 -6.70 -0.56
CA THR A 234 -15.39 -6.80 -1.92
C THR A 234 -14.24 -6.85 -2.93
N THR A 235 -13.73 -8.06 -3.20
CA THR A 235 -12.80 -8.32 -4.30
C THR A 235 -13.47 -9.26 -5.29
N LEU A 236 -13.22 -9.06 -6.58
CA LEU A 236 -13.76 -9.88 -7.64
C LEU A 236 -13.26 -11.32 -7.50
N LYS A 237 -14.15 -12.30 -7.64
CA LYS A 237 -13.81 -13.72 -7.69
C LYS A 237 -12.66 -13.94 -8.69
N ASP A 238 -11.82 -14.91 -8.46
CA ASP A 238 -10.71 -15.38 -9.29
C ASP A 238 -9.55 -14.41 -9.50
N THR A 239 -9.79 -13.13 -9.69
CA THR A 239 -8.74 -12.13 -9.96
C THR A 239 -8.26 -11.38 -8.72
N GLY A 240 -9.09 -11.25 -7.69
CA GLY A 240 -8.84 -10.41 -6.51
C GLY A 240 -8.92 -8.90 -6.81
N ILE A 241 -9.37 -8.49 -7.98
CA ILE A 241 -9.50 -7.07 -8.34
C ILE A 241 -10.48 -6.39 -7.37
N LEU A 242 -10.08 -5.21 -6.91
CA LEU A 242 -10.87 -4.40 -5.98
C LEU A 242 -12.18 -3.93 -6.62
N ILE A 243 -13.30 -4.26 -5.95
CA ILE A 243 -14.57 -3.56 -6.15
C ILE A 243 -14.70 -2.54 -5.02
N THR A 244 -14.60 -1.27 -5.35
CA THR A 244 -14.51 -0.18 -4.38
C THR A 244 -15.65 -0.17 -3.37
N GLU A 245 -15.36 0.26 -2.14
CA GLU A 245 -16.37 0.54 -1.12
C GLU A 245 -17.44 1.53 -1.60
N GLY A 246 -17.10 2.38 -2.57
CA GLY A 246 -18.04 3.27 -3.22
C GLY A 246 -19.26 2.57 -3.81
N ALA A 247 -19.14 1.33 -4.30
CA ALA A 247 -20.29 0.56 -4.80
C ALA A 247 -21.33 0.29 -3.70
N ARG A 248 -20.86 0.00 -2.46
CA ARG A 248 -21.73 -0.14 -1.28
C ARG A 248 -22.25 1.22 -0.81
N GLY A 249 -21.40 2.25 -0.87
CA GLY A 249 -21.77 3.64 -0.57
C GLY A 249 -22.86 4.22 -1.49
N GLU A 250 -22.88 3.81 -2.76
CA GLU A 250 -23.95 4.16 -3.69
C GLU A 250 -25.25 3.36 -3.46
N GLY A 251 -25.24 2.41 -2.53
CA GLY A 251 -26.41 1.64 -2.11
C GLY A 251 -26.39 0.17 -2.53
N GLY A 252 -25.26 -0.38 -2.99
CA GLY A 252 -25.14 -1.81 -3.34
C GLY A 252 -25.38 -2.73 -2.15
N TYR A 253 -26.12 -3.84 -2.38
CA TYR A 253 -26.46 -4.84 -1.37
C TYR A 253 -25.50 -6.03 -1.41
N LEU A 254 -25.22 -6.60 -0.23
CA LEU A 254 -24.52 -7.87 -0.10
C LEU A 254 -25.51 -9.00 0.19
N LEU A 255 -25.58 -9.96 -0.73
CA LEU A 255 -26.54 -11.06 -0.71
C LEU A 255 -25.83 -12.40 -0.56
N ASN A 256 -26.40 -13.29 0.25
CA ASN A 256 -26.04 -14.71 0.30
C ASN A 256 -26.81 -15.52 -0.78
N THR A 257 -26.62 -16.86 -0.80
CA THR A 257 -27.32 -17.78 -1.72
C THR A 257 -28.84 -17.78 -1.55
N LEU A 258 -29.34 -17.39 -0.39
CA LEU A 258 -30.79 -17.32 -0.10
C LEU A 258 -31.40 -15.99 -0.55
N GLY A 259 -30.59 -15.09 -1.15
CA GLY A 259 -31.03 -13.75 -1.53
C GLY A 259 -31.21 -12.79 -0.34
N GLU A 260 -30.68 -13.14 0.83
CA GLU A 260 -30.80 -12.31 2.03
C GLU A 260 -29.69 -11.27 2.10
N ARG A 261 -30.04 -10.04 2.48
CA ARG A 261 -29.07 -9.03 2.94
C ARG A 261 -28.55 -9.43 4.33
N PHE A 262 -27.60 -10.35 4.35
CA PHE A 262 -27.14 -11.02 5.57
C PHE A 262 -26.55 -10.08 6.62
N LEU A 263 -26.07 -8.87 6.22
CA LEU A 263 -25.55 -7.88 7.16
C LEU A 263 -26.57 -7.39 8.20
N LYS A 264 -27.87 -7.62 7.98
CA LYS A 264 -28.88 -7.42 9.03
C LYS A 264 -28.61 -8.22 10.30
N ARG A 265 -27.92 -9.37 10.20
CA ARG A 265 -27.57 -10.23 11.36
C ARG A 265 -26.30 -9.76 12.07
N TYR A 266 -25.33 -9.19 11.32
CA TYR A 266 -23.99 -8.89 11.83
C TYR A 266 -23.80 -7.40 12.18
N ALA A 267 -24.44 -6.50 11.45
CA ALA A 267 -24.33 -5.06 11.60
C ALA A 267 -25.66 -4.35 11.25
N PRO A 268 -26.72 -4.53 12.03
CA PRO A 268 -28.07 -4.07 11.68
C PRO A 268 -28.20 -2.55 11.50
N GLU A 269 -27.36 -1.75 12.16
CA GLU A 269 -27.40 -0.30 12.08
C GLU A 269 -26.66 0.25 10.85
N GLN A 270 -25.44 -0.23 10.60
CA GLN A 270 -24.59 0.29 9.51
C GLN A 270 -24.77 -0.50 8.21
N MET A 271 -25.23 -1.74 8.27
CA MET A 271 -25.44 -2.62 7.12
C MET A 271 -24.17 -2.70 6.25
N GLU A 272 -24.27 -2.47 4.95
CA GLU A 272 -23.16 -2.51 3.98
C GLU A 272 -22.12 -1.42 4.20
N LEU A 273 -22.37 -0.42 5.04
CA LEU A 273 -21.44 0.64 5.43
C LEU A 273 -20.75 0.36 6.78
N ALA A 274 -20.91 -0.82 7.34
CA ALA A 274 -20.10 -1.26 8.48
C ALA A 274 -18.60 -1.29 8.12
N THR A 275 -17.74 -1.36 9.12
CA THR A 275 -16.28 -1.39 8.90
C THR A 275 -15.87 -2.57 8.00
N ARG A 276 -14.73 -2.42 7.30
CA ARG A 276 -14.23 -3.47 6.40
C ARG A 276 -14.05 -4.81 7.11
N SER A 277 -13.53 -4.78 8.34
CA SER A 277 -13.34 -5.99 9.15
C SER A 277 -14.68 -6.66 9.45
N THR A 278 -15.68 -5.90 9.93
CA THR A 278 -17.03 -6.42 10.21
C THR A 278 -17.67 -7.06 8.97
N VAL A 279 -17.58 -6.38 7.82
CA VAL A 279 -18.16 -6.90 6.57
C VAL A 279 -17.39 -8.13 6.07
N SER A 280 -16.05 -8.13 6.17
CA SER A 280 -15.23 -9.28 5.77
C SER A 280 -15.51 -10.51 6.63
N LEU A 281 -15.62 -10.33 7.97
CA LEU A 281 -15.99 -11.39 8.90
C LEU A 281 -17.38 -11.97 8.58
N ALA A 282 -18.37 -11.10 8.37
CA ALA A 282 -19.72 -11.53 8.01
C ALA A 282 -19.75 -12.33 6.70
N ILE A 283 -19.01 -11.90 5.68
CA ILE A 283 -18.87 -12.64 4.41
C ILE A 283 -18.20 -13.99 4.65
N GLY A 284 -17.11 -14.02 5.43
CA GLY A 284 -16.43 -15.26 5.79
C GLY A 284 -17.36 -16.25 6.47
N GLN A 285 -18.15 -15.79 7.44
CA GLN A 285 -19.14 -16.61 8.16
C GLN A 285 -20.22 -17.15 7.23
N GLU A 286 -20.78 -16.35 6.31
CA GLU A 286 -21.75 -16.80 5.34
C GLU A 286 -21.19 -17.90 4.42
N ILE A 287 -19.92 -17.75 4.00
CA ILE A 287 -19.23 -18.75 3.17
C ILE A 287 -18.99 -20.04 3.96
N LEU A 288 -18.49 -19.94 5.21
CA LEU A 288 -18.22 -21.09 6.07
C LEU A 288 -19.49 -21.90 6.39
N GLU A 289 -20.61 -21.22 6.58
CA GLU A 289 -21.92 -21.86 6.84
C GLU A 289 -22.63 -22.37 5.58
N GLY A 290 -21.96 -22.36 4.43
CA GLY A 290 -22.51 -22.88 3.16
C GLY A 290 -23.53 -21.97 2.50
N ARG A 291 -23.66 -20.73 2.92
CA ARG A 291 -24.55 -19.73 2.28
C ARG A 291 -23.84 -18.86 1.25
N GLY A 292 -22.59 -19.22 0.88
CA GLY A 292 -21.86 -18.66 -0.24
C GLY A 292 -22.07 -19.43 -1.54
N VAL A 293 -21.78 -18.78 -2.69
CA VAL A 293 -21.77 -19.38 -4.03
C VAL A 293 -20.32 -19.53 -4.47
N ASP A 294 -19.81 -20.76 -4.60
CA ASP A 294 -18.43 -21.04 -5.02
C ASP A 294 -17.37 -20.26 -4.21
N GLY A 295 -17.55 -20.18 -2.88
CA GLY A 295 -16.65 -19.44 -1.99
C GLY A 295 -16.77 -17.91 -2.09
N CYS A 296 -17.92 -17.41 -2.56
CA CYS A 296 -18.23 -15.98 -2.71
C CYS A 296 -19.60 -15.65 -2.15
N VAL A 297 -19.86 -14.36 -1.94
CA VAL A 297 -21.21 -13.79 -1.82
C VAL A 297 -21.46 -12.86 -3.01
N LEU A 298 -22.63 -12.29 -3.13
CA LEU A 298 -23.06 -11.50 -4.27
C LEU A 298 -23.17 -10.01 -3.90
N LEU A 299 -22.50 -9.14 -4.66
CA LEU A 299 -22.75 -7.69 -4.63
C LEU A 299 -23.81 -7.36 -5.68
N ASP A 300 -24.99 -6.96 -5.25
CA ASP A 300 -26.11 -6.62 -6.13
C ASP A 300 -26.24 -5.10 -6.28
N LEU A 301 -26.13 -4.63 -7.52
CA LEU A 301 -26.27 -3.23 -7.92
C LEU A 301 -27.51 -2.97 -8.77
N ARG A 302 -28.26 -4.00 -9.18
CA ARG A 302 -29.35 -3.92 -10.16
C ARG A 302 -30.44 -2.94 -9.77
N HIS A 303 -30.78 -2.85 -8.48
CA HIS A 303 -31.80 -1.95 -7.94
C HIS A 303 -31.43 -0.46 -8.03
N LEU A 304 -30.13 -0.13 -8.26
CA LEU A 304 -29.69 1.25 -8.48
C LEU A 304 -30.13 1.81 -9.83
N GLY A 305 -30.40 0.94 -10.79
CA GLY A 305 -30.75 1.29 -12.15
C GLY A 305 -29.54 1.61 -13.04
N ARG A 306 -29.73 1.43 -14.35
CA ARG A 306 -28.68 1.58 -15.36
C ARG A 306 -27.99 2.96 -15.32
N ASP A 307 -28.78 4.02 -15.28
CA ASP A 307 -28.25 5.38 -15.39
C ASP A 307 -27.32 5.72 -14.22
N LYS A 308 -27.72 5.37 -12.99
CA LYS A 308 -26.87 5.59 -11.81
C LYS A 308 -25.58 4.77 -11.85
N ILE A 309 -25.64 3.52 -12.32
CA ILE A 309 -24.43 2.70 -12.47
C ILE A 309 -23.47 3.30 -13.50
N LEU A 310 -23.98 3.74 -14.64
CA LEU A 310 -23.16 4.36 -15.70
C LEU A 310 -22.55 5.70 -15.29
N GLU A 311 -23.27 6.48 -14.49
CA GLU A 311 -22.80 7.79 -14.02
C GLU A 311 -21.81 7.67 -12.85
N ARG A 312 -22.13 6.83 -11.84
CA ARG A 312 -21.45 6.80 -10.54
C ARG A 312 -20.43 5.68 -10.39
N LEU A 313 -20.57 4.59 -11.14
CA LEU A 313 -19.77 3.37 -11.04
C LEU A 313 -19.29 2.86 -12.42
N PRO A 314 -18.87 3.74 -13.35
CA PRO A 314 -18.51 3.32 -14.71
C PRO A 314 -17.34 2.33 -14.74
N GLN A 315 -16.30 2.56 -13.92
CA GLN A 315 -15.14 1.67 -13.83
C GLN A 315 -15.50 0.33 -13.22
N ILE A 316 -16.38 0.29 -12.21
CA ILE A 316 -16.84 -0.97 -11.61
C ILE A 316 -17.58 -1.83 -12.64
N ARG A 317 -18.45 -1.21 -13.43
CA ARG A 317 -19.13 -1.92 -14.52
C ARG A 317 -18.12 -2.46 -15.53
N GLN A 318 -17.15 -1.65 -15.94
CA GLN A 318 -16.10 -2.07 -16.88
C GLN A 318 -15.30 -3.24 -16.33
N LEU A 319 -14.84 -3.16 -15.08
CA LEU A 319 -14.08 -4.24 -14.43
C LEU A 319 -14.89 -5.55 -14.34
N ALA A 320 -16.18 -5.47 -13.99
CA ALA A 320 -17.04 -6.64 -13.93
C ALA A 320 -17.23 -7.28 -15.32
N MET A 321 -17.41 -6.47 -16.36
CA MET A 321 -17.54 -6.96 -17.74
C MET A 321 -16.24 -7.58 -18.27
N GLU A 322 -15.09 -6.93 -18.05
CA GLU A 322 -13.80 -7.37 -18.60
C GLU A 322 -13.23 -8.59 -17.86
N PHE A 323 -13.40 -8.67 -16.55
CA PHE A 323 -12.75 -9.68 -15.71
C PHE A 323 -13.67 -10.75 -15.15
N ALA A 324 -14.98 -10.53 -15.15
CA ALA A 324 -15.96 -11.55 -14.72
C ALA A 324 -16.98 -11.90 -15.84
N GLY A 325 -16.98 -11.19 -16.97
CA GLY A 325 -17.93 -11.41 -18.04
C GLY A 325 -19.38 -11.04 -17.67
N LEU A 326 -19.60 -10.18 -16.67
CA LEU A 326 -20.89 -9.84 -16.11
C LEU A 326 -21.18 -8.34 -16.27
N ASP A 327 -22.41 -7.98 -16.68
CA ASP A 327 -22.88 -6.59 -16.58
C ASP A 327 -23.61 -6.41 -15.23
N PRO A 328 -23.11 -5.58 -14.31
CA PRO A 328 -23.73 -5.38 -13.00
C PRO A 328 -25.10 -4.67 -13.06
N VAL A 329 -25.49 -4.16 -14.22
CA VAL A 329 -26.86 -3.68 -14.47
C VAL A 329 -27.86 -4.85 -14.46
N GLU A 330 -27.43 -6.05 -14.85
CA GLU A 330 -28.28 -7.21 -15.06
C GLU A 330 -27.99 -8.35 -14.07
N THR A 331 -26.72 -8.49 -13.66
CA THR A 331 -26.26 -9.64 -12.87
C THR A 331 -25.44 -9.21 -11.66
N PRO A 332 -25.69 -9.75 -10.45
CA PRO A 332 -24.85 -9.46 -9.28
C PRO A 332 -23.40 -9.93 -9.48
N ILE A 333 -22.48 -9.19 -8.88
CA ILE A 333 -21.03 -9.46 -8.98
C ILE A 333 -20.65 -10.46 -7.87
N PRO A 334 -20.04 -11.63 -8.17
CA PRO A 334 -19.49 -12.52 -7.17
C PRO A 334 -18.23 -11.93 -6.54
N ILE A 335 -18.25 -11.76 -5.22
CA ILE A 335 -17.16 -11.13 -4.46
C ILE A 335 -16.80 -11.97 -3.23
N ARG A 336 -15.54 -11.80 -2.80
CA ARG A 336 -15.01 -12.41 -1.58
C ARG A 336 -13.96 -11.49 -0.93
N PRO A 337 -13.64 -11.66 0.37
CA PRO A 337 -12.58 -10.91 1.01
C PRO A 337 -11.21 -11.23 0.41
N GLY A 338 -10.36 -10.20 0.27
CA GLY A 338 -8.98 -10.35 -0.20
C GLY A 338 -8.02 -9.41 0.52
N ALA A 339 -6.75 -9.83 0.69
CA ALA A 339 -5.71 -9.00 1.29
C ALA A 339 -5.59 -7.68 0.53
N HIS A 340 -5.62 -6.57 1.27
CA HIS A 340 -5.77 -5.25 0.68
C HIS A 340 -4.68 -4.26 1.11
N TYR A 341 -4.36 -4.21 2.39
CA TYR A 341 -3.41 -3.26 2.93
C TYR A 341 -2.63 -3.85 4.11
N GLN A 342 -1.31 -3.69 4.08
CA GLN A 342 -0.42 -4.05 5.18
C GLN A 342 -0.26 -2.84 6.10
N MET A 343 -0.71 -2.94 7.37
CA MET A 343 -0.51 -1.87 8.35
C MET A 343 0.89 -1.92 8.96
N GLY A 344 1.44 -3.11 9.11
CA GLY A 344 2.82 -3.33 9.56
C GLY A 344 3.86 -3.10 8.49
N GLY A 345 5.13 -3.03 8.90
CA GLY A 345 6.26 -2.80 8.01
C GLY A 345 7.54 -2.50 8.74
N VAL A 346 8.48 -1.84 8.07
CA VAL A 346 9.73 -1.37 8.66
C VAL A 346 9.42 -0.33 9.73
N ARG A 347 9.83 -0.61 10.98
CA ARG A 347 9.62 0.32 12.09
C ARG A 347 10.31 1.65 11.85
N THR A 348 9.54 2.74 11.92
CA THR A 348 10.03 4.11 11.78
C THR A 348 9.48 5.02 12.87
N ASN A 349 10.13 6.17 13.06
CA ASN A 349 9.54 7.30 13.74
C ASN A 349 8.67 8.13 12.76
N PRO A 350 7.93 9.16 13.22
CA PRO A 350 7.11 10.02 12.35
C PRO A 350 7.87 10.80 11.26
N TRP A 351 9.20 10.76 11.23
CA TRP A 351 10.05 11.35 10.20
C TRP A 351 10.61 10.31 9.23
N GLY A 352 10.14 9.06 9.32
CA GLY A 352 10.58 7.97 8.47
C GLY A 352 11.96 7.41 8.80
N GLU A 353 12.60 7.84 9.88
CA GLU A 353 13.90 7.33 10.30
C GLU A 353 13.76 5.91 10.86
N THR A 354 14.62 5.00 10.42
CA THR A 354 14.73 3.64 10.96
C THR A 354 15.79 3.57 12.07
N SER A 355 16.02 2.37 12.63
CA SER A 355 17.11 2.13 13.58
C SER A 355 18.50 2.15 12.94
N ILE A 356 18.60 2.15 11.60
CA ILE A 356 19.85 2.17 10.86
C ILE A 356 20.08 3.58 10.33
N PRO A 357 21.11 4.32 10.80
CA PRO A 357 21.43 5.63 10.26
C PRO A 357 21.59 5.62 8.75
N GLY A 358 21.06 6.65 8.07
CA GLY A 358 21.04 6.72 6.61
C GLY A 358 19.97 5.88 5.92
N LEU A 359 19.19 5.09 6.68
CA LEU A 359 18.04 4.34 6.15
C LEU A 359 16.73 4.91 6.67
N PHE A 360 15.84 5.22 5.73
CA PHE A 360 14.50 5.74 5.96
C PHE A 360 13.47 4.83 5.32
N ALA A 361 12.20 4.91 5.75
CA ALA A 361 11.10 4.24 5.07
C ALA A 361 9.82 5.07 5.15
N ALA A 362 8.95 4.98 4.13
CA ALA A 362 7.68 5.69 4.06
C ALA A 362 6.63 4.94 3.23
N GLY A 363 5.36 5.19 3.52
CA GLY A 363 4.22 4.51 2.89
C GLY A 363 4.11 3.06 3.34
N GLU A 364 3.36 2.25 2.63
CA GLU A 364 2.93 0.91 3.05
C GLU A 364 4.06 -0.09 3.37
N CYS A 365 5.32 0.17 3.02
CA CYS A 365 6.45 -0.66 3.48
C CYS A 365 6.98 -0.27 4.86
N ALA A 366 6.60 0.89 5.37
CA ALA A 366 6.96 1.42 6.67
C ALA A 366 5.85 1.19 7.69
N CYS A 367 6.21 1.16 8.96
CA CYS A 367 5.26 1.17 10.06
C CYS A 367 5.62 2.26 11.07
N VAL A 368 4.85 3.33 11.05
CA VAL A 368 4.82 4.37 12.08
C VAL A 368 3.69 4.12 13.07
N SER A 369 3.01 2.96 12.94
CA SER A 369 1.85 2.51 13.73
C SER A 369 0.65 3.48 13.67
N VAL A 370 0.43 4.13 12.53
CA VAL A 370 -0.65 5.13 12.35
C VAL A 370 -2.04 4.50 12.16
N HIS A 371 -2.10 3.21 11.84
CA HIS A 371 -3.34 2.53 11.49
C HIS A 371 -3.87 1.55 12.55
N GLY A 372 -3.07 1.22 13.55
CA GLY A 372 -3.42 0.17 14.50
C GLY A 372 -3.79 -1.14 13.80
N ALA A 373 -4.77 -1.86 14.34
CA ALA A 373 -5.19 -3.15 13.79
C ALA A 373 -6.07 -3.05 12.54
N ASN A 374 -6.65 -1.87 12.24
CA ASN A 374 -7.56 -1.70 11.11
C ASN A 374 -7.54 -0.26 10.57
N ARG A 375 -7.08 -0.09 9.34
CA ARG A 375 -6.93 1.21 8.69
C ARG A 375 -8.27 1.82 8.29
N LEU A 376 -8.49 3.08 8.66
CA LEU A 376 -9.63 3.87 8.18
C LEU A 376 -9.56 4.06 6.66
N GLY A 377 -10.69 3.90 5.96
CA GLY A 377 -10.78 4.13 4.51
C GLY A 377 -10.30 5.54 4.13
N GLY A 378 -9.49 5.65 3.06
CA GLY A 378 -8.90 6.93 2.62
C GLY A 378 -7.57 7.31 3.28
N ASN A 379 -7.19 6.72 4.41
CA ASN A 379 -5.92 7.03 5.09
C ASN A 379 -4.69 6.38 4.44
N SER A 380 -4.83 5.35 3.59
CA SER A 380 -3.67 4.76 2.90
C SER A 380 -2.95 5.73 1.97
N LEU A 381 -3.72 6.46 1.16
CA LEU A 381 -3.14 7.49 0.30
C LEU A 381 -2.58 8.65 1.13
N LEU A 382 -3.28 9.04 2.21
CA LEU A 382 -2.85 10.11 3.09
C LEU A 382 -1.51 9.79 3.75
N GLU A 383 -1.35 8.58 4.28
CA GLU A 383 -0.09 8.11 4.86
C GLU A 383 1.07 8.25 3.87
N THR A 384 0.88 7.80 2.61
CA THR A 384 1.94 7.91 1.59
C THR A 384 2.35 9.35 1.31
N ILE A 385 1.42 10.28 1.37
CA ILE A 385 1.68 11.71 1.11
C ILE A 385 2.36 12.38 2.30
N VAL A 386 1.78 12.25 3.49
CA VAL A 386 2.31 12.91 4.70
C VAL A 386 3.68 12.35 5.09
N PHE A 387 3.77 11.03 5.29
CA PHE A 387 5.05 10.43 5.72
C PHE A 387 6.07 10.32 4.60
N GLY A 388 5.65 10.25 3.32
CA GLY A 388 6.55 10.41 2.19
C GLY A 388 7.23 11.77 2.20
N ARG A 389 6.47 12.86 2.41
CA ARG A 389 7.01 14.22 2.54
C ARG A 389 7.96 14.33 3.73
N ARG A 390 7.55 13.87 4.90
CA ARG A 390 8.36 13.92 6.13
C ARG A 390 9.69 13.16 5.96
N ALA A 391 9.66 11.96 5.40
CA ALA A 391 10.86 11.18 5.13
C ALA A 391 11.80 11.89 4.13
N GLY A 392 11.25 12.50 3.08
CA GLY A 392 12.02 13.27 2.10
C GLY A 392 12.74 14.48 2.71
N VAL A 393 12.05 15.24 3.55
CA VAL A 393 12.63 16.37 4.29
C VAL A 393 13.75 15.87 5.20
N LYS A 394 13.48 14.85 6.02
CA LYS A 394 14.44 14.35 7.01
C LYS A 394 15.66 13.69 6.40
N ALA A 395 15.46 12.90 5.34
CA ALA A 395 16.57 12.35 4.56
C ALA A 395 17.41 13.45 3.91
N GLY A 396 16.79 14.56 3.50
CA GLY A 396 17.48 15.74 2.98
C GLY A 396 18.36 16.42 4.03
N GLU A 397 17.84 16.63 5.24
CA GLU A 397 18.63 17.16 6.37
C GLU A 397 19.85 16.26 6.68
N TYR A 398 19.61 14.94 6.73
CA TYR A 398 20.67 13.97 6.96
C TYR A 398 21.73 14.00 5.84
N ALA A 399 21.30 13.93 4.57
CA ALA A 399 22.20 13.92 3.41
C ALA A 399 23.00 15.22 3.26
N GLY A 400 22.43 16.35 3.71
CA GLY A 400 23.12 17.66 3.72
C GLY A 400 24.34 17.72 4.64
N THR A 401 24.39 16.86 5.65
CA THR A 401 25.49 16.81 6.63
C THR A 401 26.35 15.55 6.50
N ALA A 402 25.81 14.47 5.93
CA ALA A 402 26.51 13.19 5.76
C ALA A 402 27.43 13.19 4.55
N GLY A 403 28.57 12.48 4.66
CA GLY A 403 29.43 12.13 3.53
C GLY A 403 29.03 10.75 2.94
N HIS A 404 29.43 10.48 1.71
CA HIS A 404 29.20 9.18 1.06
C HIS A 404 29.90 8.00 1.78
N GLY A 405 31.03 8.25 2.42
CA GLY A 405 31.81 7.19 3.06
C GLY A 405 32.51 6.28 2.04
N THR A 406 33.33 5.37 2.54
CA THR A 406 33.98 4.34 1.71
C THR A 406 33.20 3.05 1.84
N LEU A 407 32.99 2.37 0.72
CA LEU A 407 32.33 1.06 0.70
C LEU A 407 33.37 -0.05 0.51
N ALA A 408 33.22 -1.10 1.29
CA ALA A 408 34.03 -2.30 1.12
C ALA A 408 33.58 -3.06 -0.15
N PRO A 409 34.49 -3.46 -1.05
CA PRO A 409 34.16 -4.16 -2.30
C PRO A 409 33.44 -5.51 -2.06
N GLN A 410 33.61 -6.08 -0.88
CA GLN A 410 33.01 -7.37 -0.52
C GLN A 410 31.48 -7.37 -0.58
N HIS A 411 30.79 -6.28 -0.24
CA HIS A 411 29.33 -6.19 -0.32
C HIS A 411 28.81 -6.55 -1.71
N PHE A 412 29.45 -6.03 -2.75
CA PHE A 412 29.08 -6.33 -4.12
C PHE A 412 29.39 -7.78 -4.49
N ALA A 413 30.58 -8.27 -4.11
CA ALA A 413 31.02 -9.65 -4.39
C ALA A 413 30.11 -10.69 -3.69
N GLU A 414 29.74 -10.46 -2.44
CA GLU A 414 28.85 -11.34 -1.68
C GLU A 414 27.46 -11.40 -2.30
N GLU A 415 26.90 -10.27 -2.69
CA GLU A 415 25.57 -10.24 -3.34
C GLU A 415 25.63 -10.87 -4.74
N GLN A 416 26.68 -10.64 -5.50
CA GLN A 416 26.90 -11.29 -6.77
C GLN A 416 26.95 -12.82 -6.62
N ALA A 417 27.73 -13.32 -5.68
CA ALA A 417 27.84 -14.75 -5.38
C ALA A 417 26.48 -15.34 -4.92
N ARG A 418 25.68 -14.57 -4.16
CA ARG A 418 24.34 -14.98 -3.74
C ARG A 418 23.40 -15.13 -4.95
N ILE A 419 23.38 -14.16 -5.85
CA ILE A 419 22.54 -14.21 -7.06
C ILE A 419 22.99 -15.33 -8.01
N GLU A 420 24.31 -15.47 -8.26
CA GLU A 420 24.85 -16.54 -9.09
C GLU A 420 24.48 -17.93 -8.54
N ARG A 421 24.56 -18.13 -7.23
CA ARG A 421 24.13 -19.37 -6.59
C ARG A 421 22.65 -19.66 -6.80
N LEU A 422 21.76 -18.64 -6.67
CA LEU A 422 20.33 -18.81 -6.92
C LEU A 422 20.04 -19.15 -8.39
N LEU A 423 20.75 -18.53 -9.33
CA LEU A 423 20.54 -18.76 -10.76
C LEU A 423 21.13 -20.10 -11.25
N SER A 424 22.20 -20.58 -10.59
CA SER A 424 22.86 -21.84 -10.94
C SER A 424 22.25 -23.08 -10.27
N GLN A 425 21.34 -22.89 -9.30
CA GLN A 425 20.73 -23.99 -8.57
C GLN A 425 19.90 -24.86 -9.52
N ARG A 426 20.27 -26.15 -9.61
CA ARG A 426 19.55 -27.17 -10.38
C ARG A 426 18.79 -28.07 -9.43
N GLY A 427 17.47 -28.16 -9.61
CA GLY A 427 16.60 -28.92 -8.70
C GLY A 427 16.18 -28.13 -7.46
N GLY A 428 15.49 -28.78 -6.52
CA GLY A 428 14.89 -28.15 -5.34
C GLY A 428 13.47 -27.60 -5.61
N GLU A 429 12.93 -26.90 -4.64
CA GLU A 429 11.59 -26.31 -4.74
C GLU A 429 11.57 -25.14 -5.73
N ARG A 430 10.55 -25.12 -6.55
CA ARG A 430 10.36 -24.01 -7.48
C ARG A 430 9.78 -22.80 -6.78
N ALA A 431 10.20 -21.59 -7.13
CA ALA A 431 9.75 -20.35 -6.49
C ALA A 431 8.21 -20.22 -6.47
N TRP A 432 7.51 -20.71 -7.52
CA TRP A 432 6.06 -20.68 -7.56
C TRP A 432 5.41 -21.65 -6.54
N GLN A 433 6.05 -22.81 -6.27
CA GLN A 433 5.58 -23.76 -5.25
C GLN A 433 5.72 -23.18 -3.86
N VAL A 434 6.88 -22.60 -3.53
CA VAL A 434 7.11 -21.92 -2.26
C VAL A 434 6.10 -20.77 -2.06
N ARG A 435 5.83 -20.01 -3.11
CA ARG A 435 4.84 -18.94 -3.07
C ARG A 435 3.41 -19.47 -2.86
N GLN A 436 3.07 -20.59 -3.51
CA GLN A 436 1.75 -21.21 -3.36
C GLN A 436 1.57 -21.73 -1.93
N GLU A 437 2.55 -22.48 -1.39
CA GLU A 437 2.52 -22.99 -0.01
C GLU A 437 2.41 -21.86 1.02
N LEU A 438 3.16 -20.76 0.82
CA LEU A 438 3.06 -19.57 1.67
C LEU A 438 1.66 -18.98 1.61
N GLY A 439 1.12 -18.81 0.41
CA GLY A 439 -0.22 -18.27 0.20
C GLY A 439 -1.32 -19.17 0.79
N ASP A 440 -1.20 -20.48 0.63
CA ASP A 440 -2.12 -21.46 1.23
C ASP A 440 -2.05 -21.40 2.76
N THR A 441 -0.84 -21.40 3.32
CA THR A 441 -0.63 -21.33 4.77
C THR A 441 -1.23 -20.07 5.38
N LEU A 442 -0.95 -18.89 4.77
CA LEU A 442 -1.49 -17.61 5.21
C LEU A 442 -3.01 -17.51 5.05
N SER A 443 -3.56 -18.11 3.99
CA SER A 443 -5.01 -18.06 3.72
C SER A 443 -5.79 -19.03 4.59
N THR A 444 -5.25 -20.24 4.87
CA THR A 444 -5.90 -21.28 5.66
C THR A 444 -5.84 -21.01 7.16
N ASN A 445 -4.70 -20.51 7.63
CA ASN A 445 -4.50 -20.17 9.05
C ASN A 445 -4.97 -18.74 9.39
N ARG A 446 -5.55 -18.07 8.43
CA ARG A 446 -6.31 -16.87 8.58
C ARG A 446 -7.69 -17.23 9.07
N SER A 447 -7.89 -17.38 10.36
CA SER A 447 -9.20 -17.18 10.91
C SER A 447 -9.33 -15.70 11.23
N GLU A 448 -10.32 -15.05 10.68
CA GLU A 448 -10.64 -13.65 10.98
C GLU A 448 -11.04 -13.48 12.47
N GLU A 449 -11.34 -14.57 13.16
CA GLU A 449 -11.51 -14.65 14.61
C GLU A 449 -10.24 -14.26 15.38
N HIS A 450 -9.06 -14.38 14.76
CA HIS A 450 -7.77 -14.09 15.40
C HIS A 450 -7.23 -12.68 15.13
N THR A 451 -7.85 -11.89 14.28
CA THR A 451 -7.48 -10.48 14.10
C THR A 451 -7.98 -9.60 15.25
N SER A 452 -8.93 -10.08 16.05
CA SER A 452 -9.40 -9.44 17.27
C SER A 452 -8.71 -9.96 18.54
N GLU A 453 -8.00 -11.10 18.47
CA GLU A 453 -7.25 -11.65 19.60
C GLU A 453 -5.77 -11.80 19.25
N LEU A 454 -4.91 -11.37 20.16
CA LEU A 454 -3.45 -11.35 20.14
C LEU A 454 -2.74 -12.70 19.85
N GLN A 455 -3.45 -13.72 19.34
CA GLN A 455 -2.94 -15.09 19.16
C GLN A 455 -2.29 -15.33 17.79
N SER A 456 -2.37 -14.41 16.82
CA SER A 456 -1.76 -14.60 15.49
C SER A 456 -0.23 -14.47 15.47
N GLN A 457 0.41 -14.07 16.57
CA GLN A 457 1.88 -14.02 16.70
C GLN A 457 2.58 -15.35 16.37
N SER A 458 1.91 -16.51 16.58
CA SER A 458 2.50 -17.81 16.29
C SER A 458 2.56 -18.12 14.78
N THR A 459 1.59 -17.68 13.99
CA THR A 459 1.46 -18.08 12.58
C THR A 459 2.37 -17.25 11.67
N ILE A 460 2.47 -15.92 11.91
CA ILE A 460 3.40 -15.06 11.18
C ILE A 460 4.84 -15.35 11.60
N SER A 461 5.08 -15.59 12.89
CA SER A 461 6.39 -16.09 13.39
C SER A 461 6.77 -17.41 12.72
N HIS A 462 5.81 -18.30 12.42
CA HIS A 462 6.07 -19.56 11.72
C HIS A 462 6.40 -19.36 10.25
N ALA A 463 5.67 -18.49 9.54
CA ALA A 463 5.95 -18.13 8.14
C ALA A 463 7.32 -17.44 7.99
N VAL A 464 7.64 -16.48 8.87
CA VAL A 464 8.96 -15.83 8.92
C VAL A 464 10.06 -16.83 9.35
N PHE A 465 9.74 -17.79 10.22
CA PHE A 465 10.67 -18.84 10.65
C PHE A 465 10.93 -19.88 9.55
N CYS A 466 9.95 -20.21 8.72
CA CYS A 466 10.13 -21.06 7.54
C CYS A 466 11.03 -20.39 6.49
N LEU A 467 10.94 -19.06 6.32
CA LEU A 467 11.86 -18.29 5.48
C LEU A 467 13.29 -18.22 6.03
N LYS A 468 13.48 -18.41 7.37
CA LYS A 468 14.82 -18.47 8.02
C LYS A 468 15.52 -19.82 7.89
N LYS A 469 14.76 -20.92 7.68
CA LYS A 469 15.34 -22.29 7.63
C LYS A 469 15.69 -22.75 6.22
N LYS A 470 15.38 -21.96 5.20
CA LYS A 470 15.73 -22.19 3.79
C LYS A 470 16.54 -20.99 3.27
#